data_a9ce0a02c2a7a3d1920c7357f0d2af9e
#
_entry.id   a9ce0a02c2a7a3d1920c7357f0d2af9e
#
_cell.length_a   1.000
_cell.length_b   1.000
_cell.length_c   1.000
_cell.angle_alpha   90.00
_cell.angle_beta   90.00
_cell.angle_gamma   90.00
#
_symmetry.space_group_name_H-M   'P 1'
#
loop_
_entity.id
_entity.type
_entity.pdbx_description
1 polymer ?
#
loop_
_entity_poly.entity_id
_entity_poly.type
_entity_poly.pdbx_seq_one_letter_code
_entity_poly.pdbx_strand_id
1 'polypeptide(L)'
;MQLYALDQNLTVIHAKNAKKHVSYQCLECKSFVRLRGGIHRQNHFYHVYQSSSCKQSGKSMEHLQVQLFLQKELDCKDLHLEKRFDEIGRIADVVSFSKKLVFEVQCSPISLEEVKSRNLDYQKLGLSVIWILHEKNFNQSKVSAVEDFLQSTHHYFTNMDANGLGVIYDQFDLFDKGKRIFSSKPFIIDVKQFFQNDYIIKNLTLPSPLLQKISSQPYFFKGDIIDYCKSEQFSQITFIQALKIIESRKPKKITIPLFLLQLFKRYIMRPCRIFLNILLEKATL
;
A
#
# COMPACT_ATOMS: atom_id res chain seq x y z
N MET A 1 11.45 -11.44 9.92
CA MET A 1 12.20 -10.75 11.02
C MET A 1 11.20 -10.03 11.89
N GLN A 2 11.48 -9.84 13.19
CA GLN A 2 10.58 -9.15 14.13
C GLN A 2 11.41 -8.46 15.23
N LEU A 3 10.86 -7.40 15.82
CA LEU A 3 11.54 -6.61 16.87
C LEU A 3 11.26 -7.13 18.26
N TYR A 4 10.15 -7.84 18.45
CA TYR A 4 9.73 -8.36 19.74
C TYR A 4 9.57 -9.88 19.73
N ALA A 5 9.81 -10.51 20.87
CA ALA A 5 9.61 -11.94 21.09
C ALA A 5 9.22 -12.17 22.55
N LEU A 6 8.81 -13.39 22.90
CA LEU A 6 8.60 -13.82 24.27
C LEU A 6 9.87 -14.47 24.82
N ASP A 7 10.24 -14.13 26.02
CA ASP A 7 11.27 -14.81 26.77
C ASP A 7 10.77 -16.12 27.42
N GLN A 8 11.61 -16.77 28.21
CA GLN A 8 11.27 -18.00 28.93
C GLN A 8 10.12 -17.85 29.93
N ASN A 9 9.89 -16.63 30.44
CA ASN A 9 8.82 -16.30 31.35
C ASN A 9 7.55 -15.82 30.63
N LEU A 10 7.48 -15.98 29.30
CA LEU A 10 6.42 -15.47 28.41
C LEU A 10 6.27 -13.93 28.47
N THR A 11 7.32 -13.23 28.90
CA THR A 11 7.36 -11.76 28.91
C THR A 11 7.84 -11.25 27.57
N VAL A 12 7.16 -10.20 27.07
CA VAL A 12 7.54 -9.57 25.80
C VAL A 12 8.88 -8.83 25.96
N ILE A 13 9.87 -9.20 25.16
CA ILE A 13 11.19 -8.57 25.15
C ILE A 13 11.49 -7.96 23.79
N HIS A 14 12.05 -6.75 23.77
CA HIS A 14 12.55 -6.11 22.56
C HIS A 14 13.96 -6.63 22.21
N ALA A 15 14.26 -6.77 20.91
CA ALA A 15 15.53 -7.31 20.42
C ALA A 15 16.78 -6.55 20.91
N LYS A 16 16.66 -5.25 21.23
CA LYS A 16 17.76 -4.48 21.84
C LYS A 16 18.18 -5.00 23.21
N ASN A 17 17.24 -5.53 23.98
CA ASN A 17 17.42 -6.00 25.35
C ASN A 17 17.63 -7.52 25.42
N ALA A 18 17.54 -8.21 24.30
CA ALA A 18 17.68 -9.66 24.22
C ALA A 18 19.15 -10.10 24.25
N LYS A 19 19.40 -11.29 24.79
CA LYS A 19 20.73 -11.91 24.85
C LYS A 19 20.95 -12.86 23.69
N LYS A 20 22.16 -12.90 23.13
CA LYS A 20 22.55 -13.90 22.13
C LYS A 20 22.58 -15.30 22.76
N HIS A 21 22.43 -16.32 21.93
CA HIS A 21 22.44 -17.74 22.33
C HIS A 21 21.30 -18.18 23.26
N VAL A 22 20.31 -17.32 23.47
CA VAL A 22 19.06 -17.64 24.18
C VAL A 22 17.97 -17.91 23.16
N SER A 23 17.11 -18.88 23.44
CA SER A 23 15.93 -19.16 22.63
C SER A 23 14.74 -18.37 23.15
N TYR A 24 14.04 -17.73 22.22
CA TYR A 24 12.83 -16.95 22.46
C TYR A 24 11.68 -17.56 21.65
N GLN A 25 10.46 -17.10 21.88
CA GLN A 25 9.29 -17.54 21.15
C GLN A 25 8.69 -16.38 20.33
N CYS A 26 8.23 -16.69 19.13
CA CYS A 26 7.50 -15.74 18.29
C CYS A 26 6.19 -15.31 18.98
N LEU A 27 5.85 -14.01 18.92
CA LEU A 27 4.59 -13.50 19.47
C LEU A 27 3.36 -14.16 18.83
N GLU A 28 3.43 -14.52 17.56
CA GLU A 28 2.32 -15.08 16.80
C GLU A 28 2.26 -16.61 16.92
N CYS A 29 3.23 -17.31 16.33
CA CYS A 29 3.17 -18.76 16.19
C CYS A 29 3.82 -19.55 17.35
N LYS A 30 4.40 -18.86 18.33
CA LYS A 30 5.11 -19.43 19.48
C LYS A 30 6.32 -20.31 19.13
N SER A 31 6.65 -20.45 17.85
CA SER A 31 7.85 -21.17 17.40
C SER A 31 9.12 -20.48 17.87
N PHE A 32 10.21 -21.24 17.98
CA PHE A 32 11.50 -20.71 18.42
C PHE A 32 12.07 -19.67 17.46
N VAL A 33 12.47 -18.55 18.05
CA VAL A 33 13.20 -17.48 17.36
C VAL A 33 14.50 -17.21 18.10
N ARG A 34 15.51 -16.73 17.40
CA ARG A 34 16.82 -16.33 17.94
C ARG A 34 17.14 -14.90 17.59
N LEU A 35 17.90 -14.26 18.45
CA LEU A 35 18.44 -12.93 18.23
C LEU A 35 19.55 -12.98 17.18
N ARG A 36 19.46 -12.11 16.20
CA ARG A 36 20.51 -11.80 15.23
C ARG A 36 20.72 -10.29 15.19
N GLY A 37 21.98 -9.87 15.10
CA GLY A 37 22.34 -8.45 15.04
C GLY A 37 23.81 -8.27 15.36
N GLY A 38 24.28 -7.04 15.28
CA GLY A 38 25.65 -6.66 15.53
C GLY A 38 25.89 -5.20 15.19
N ILE A 39 27.17 -4.78 15.14
CA ILE A 39 27.57 -3.38 14.94
C ILE A 39 26.98 -2.79 13.63
N HIS A 40 26.91 -3.61 12.58
CA HIS A 40 26.45 -3.20 11.24
C HIS A 40 25.03 -3.68 10.90
N ARG A 41 24.32 -4.27 11.86
CA ARG A 41 23.00 -4.83 11.61
C ARG A 41 22.08 -4.62 12.79
N GLN A 42 20.88 -4.08 12.51
CA GLN A 42 19.82 -3.94 13.51
C GLN A 42 19.53 -5.25 14.22
N ASN A 43 19.46 -5.21 15.55
CA ASN A 43 19.04 -6.37 16.35
C ASN A 43 17.60 -6.73 16.03
N HIS A 44 17.37 -8.00 15.69
CA HIS A 44 16.06 -8.54 15.36
C HIS A 44 16.00 -10.03 15.71
N PHE A 45 14.79 -10.53 15.90
CA PHE A 45 14.57 -11.98 16.00
C PHE A 45 14.25 -12.58 14.62
N TYR A 46 14.69 -13.81 14.42
CA TYR A 46 14.38 -14.61 13.24
C TYR A 46 13.94 -16.00 13.64
N HIS A 47 13.02 -16.59 12.88
CA HIS A 47 12.60 -17.96 13.10
C HIS A 47 13.73 -18.92 12.79
N VAL A 48 14.00 -19.86 13.72
CA VAL A 48 15.02 -20.90 13.53
C VAL A 48 14.56 -21.88 12.44
N TYR A 49 13.26 -22.19 12.45
CA TYR A 49 12.60 -22.99 11.41
C TYR A 49 11.56 -22.13 10.73
N GLN A 50 11.54 -22.18 9.41
CA GLN A 50 10.61 -21.37 8.64
C GLN A 50 9.18 -21.90 8.85
N SER A 51 8.30 -21.06 9.37
CA SER A 51 6.88 -21.35 9.52
C SER A 51 6.11 -20.68 8.39
N SER A 52 5.53 -21.45 7.50
CA SER A 52 4.72 -20.93 6.38
C SER A 52 3.40 -20.29 6.85
N SER A 53 2.92 -20.64 8.04
CA SER A 53 1.69 -20.12 8.62
C SER A 53 1.87 -18.86 9.46
N CYS A 54 3.11 -18.50 9.81
CA CYS A 54 3.38 -17.34 10.65
C CYS A 54 3.44 -16.05 9.82
N LYS A 55 2.53 -15.12 10.03
CA LYS A 55 2.49 -13.83 9.34
C LYS A 55 3.68 -12.90 9.69
N GLN A 56 4.37 -13.15 10.83
CA GLN A 56 5.63 -12.47 11.19
C GLN A 56 6.85 -13.07 10.47
N SER A 57 6.70 -14.26 9.87
CA SER A 57 7.72 -14.86 9.02
C SER A 57 7.79 -14.11 7.69
N GLY A 58 8.99 -13.82 7.20
CA GLY A 58 9.16 -13.17 5.89
C GLY A 58 9.30 -11.65 5.89
N LYS A 59 9.13 -10.95 7.01
CA LYS A 59 9.47 -9.53 7.09
C LYS A 59 10.95 -9.32 6.71
N SER A 60 11.21 -8.36 5.83
CA SER A 60 12.58 -8.01 5.40
C SER A 60 13.23 -6.99 6.34
N MET A 61 14.52 -6.68 6.13
CA MET A 61 15.20 -5.66 6.92
C MET A 61 14.65 -4.27 6.59
N GLU A 62 14.33 -4.01 5.33
CA GLU A 62 13.71 -2.77 4.87
C GLU A 62 12.39 -2.51 5.62
N HIS A 63 11.57 -3.55 5.80
CA HIS A 63 10.33 -3.46 6.58
C HIS A 63 10.61 -2.99 8.02
N LEU A 64 11.60 -3.60 8.71
CA LEU A 64 11.96 -3.19 10.07
C LEU A 64 12.52 -1.76 10.12
N GLN A 65 13.29 -1.35 9.12
CA GLN A 65 13.83 0.00 9.06
C GLN A 65 12.72 1.05 8.91
N VAL A 66 11.70 0.77 8.11
CA VAL A 66 10.54 1.67 8.00
C VAL A 66 9.79 1.77 9.33
N GLN A 67 9.57 0.65 10.05
CA GLN A 67 8.95 0.68 11.38
C GLN A 67 9.75 1.54 12.36
N LEU A 68 11.08 1.36 12.40
CA LEU A 68 11.97 2.12 13.28
C LEU A 68 12.04 3.60 12.89
N PHE A 69 12.02 3.90 11.59
CA PHE A 69 11.93 5.25 11.10
C PHE A 69 10.64 5.93 11.57
N LEU A 70 9.50 5.27 11.40
CA LEU A 70 8.21 5.78 11.89
C LEU A 70 8.24 5.97 13.41
N GLN A 71 8.80 5.03 14.17
CA GLN A 71 8.92 5.14 15.62
C GLN A 71 9.75 6.35 16.05
N LYS A 72 10.82 6.63 15.32
CA LYS A 72 11.73 7.74 15.63
C LYS A 72 11.16 9.10 15.23
N GLU A 73 10.49 9.16 14.08
CA GLU A 73 10.12 10.42 13.43
C GLU A 73 8.68 10.86 13.75
N LEU A 74 7.75 9.92 14.02
CA LEU A 74 6.39 10.30 14.41
C LEU A 74 6.38 10.90 15.82
N ASP A 75 5.88 12.13 15.94
CA ASP A 75 5.70 12.79 17.23
C ASP A 75 4.41 12.30 17.91
N CYS A 76 4.43 11.05 18.37
CA CYS A 76 3.31 10.41 19.07
C CYS A 76 3.82 9.74 20.34
N LYS A 77 3.35 10.20 21.50
CA LYS A 77 3.76 9.67 22.82
C LYS A 77 3.35 8.23 23.07
N ASP A 78 2.31 7.74 22.38
CA ASP A 78 1.68 6.43 22.55
C ASP A 78 1.91 5.50 21.36
N LEU A 79 3.09 5.59 20.72
CA LEU A 79 3.43 4.78 19.57
C LEU A 79 3.90 3.39 19.98
N HIS A 80 3.26 2.36 19.44
CA HIS A 80 3.61 0.96 19.68
C HIS A 80 4.00 0.26 18.38
N LEU A 81 5.10 -0.50 18.42
CA LEU A 81 5.53 -1.36 17.33
C LEU A 81 5.05 -2.79 17.54
N GLU A 82 4.71 -3.48 16.45
CA GLU A 82 4.29 -4.89 16.45
C GLU A 82 3.21 -5.20 17.52
N LYS A 83 2.26 -4.27 17.66
CA LYS A 83 1.17 -4.37 18.63
C LYS A 83 0.19 -5.47 18.22
N ARG A 84 0.00 -6.45 19.11
CA ARG A 84 -0.98 -7.50 18.93
C ARG A 84 -2.37 -7.04 19.37
N PHE A 85 -3.36 -7.35 18.53
CA PHE A 85 -4.79 -7.21 18.80
C PHE A 85 -5.41 -8.60 18.79
N ASP A 86 -5.68 -9.15 19.98
CA ASP A 86 -6.20 -10.52 20.10
C ASP A 86 -7.63 -10.63 19.60
N GLU A 87 -8.43 -9.57 19.74
CA GLU A 87 -9.84 -9.48 19.35
C GLU A 87 -10.04 -9.70 17.84
N ILE A 88 -9.08 -9.30 17.05
CA ILE A 88 -9.11 -9.43 15.58
C ILE A 88 -8.02 -10.36 15.01
N GLY A 89 -7.19 -10.94 15.88
CA GLY A 89 -6.09 -11.83 15.50
C GLY A 89 -5.05 -11.17 14.59
N ARG A 90 -4.75 -9.88 14.82
CA ARG A 90 -3.80 -9.09 14.02
C ARG A 90 -2.62 -8.59 14.83
N ILE A 91 -1.50 -8.37 14.14
CA ILE A 91 -0.35 -7.64 14.68
C ILE A 91 -0.11 -6.45 13.77
N ALA A 92 -0.34 -5.25 14.28
CA ALA A 92 -0.08 -4.00 13.57
C ALA A 92 1.41 -3.68 13.57
N ASP A 93 1.95 -3.21 12.46
CA ASP A 93 3.36 -2.85 12.37
C ASP A 93 3.71 -1.65 13.26
N VAL A 94 2.92 -0.58 13.16
CA VAL A 94 3.01 0.60 14.01
C VAL A 94 1.62 1.10 14.33
N VAL A 95 1.31 1.43 15.59
CA VAL A 95 0.02 1.97 16.00
C VAL A 95 0.16 3.14 16.96
N SER A 96 -0.65 4.17 16.77
CA SER A 96 -0.90 5.26 17.71
C SER A 96 -2.37 5.25 18.10
N PHE A 97 -2.66 5.00 19.36
CA PHE A 97 -4.05 4.98 19.87
C PHE A 97 -4.63 6.39 19.98
N SER A 98 -3.83 7.37 20.42
CA SER A 98 -4.28 8.76 20.55
C SER A 98 -4.73 9.35 19.21
N LYS A 99 -4.09 8.91 18.12
CA LYS A 99 -4.42 9.33 16.76
C LYS A 99 -5.37 8.38 16.04
N LYS A 100 -5.69 7.23 16.66
CA LYS A 100 -6.50 6.16 16.05
C LYS A 100 -5.95 5.71 14.69
N LEU A 101 -4.62 5.60 14.59
CA LEU A 101 -3.91 5.26 13.35
C LEU A 101 -3.12 3.98 13.47
N VAL A 102 -3.17 3.18 12.42
CA VAL A 102 -2.28 2.04 12.17
C VAL A 102 -1.49 2.31 10.91
N PHE A 103 -0.19 2.10 10.96
CA PHE A 103 0.67 2.04 9.78
C PHE A 103 0.99 0.58 9.48
N GLU A 104 0.66 0.13 8.30
CA GLU A 104 1.00 -1.18 7.77
C GLU A 104 2.11 -1.04 6.72
N VAL A 105 3.25 -1.66 6.96
CA VAL A 105 4.42 -1.60 6.09
C VAL A 105 4.44 -2.83 5.19
N GLN A 106 4.39 -2.64 3.88
CA GLN A 106 4.33 -3.75 2.94
C GLN A 106 5.51 -3.73 1.98
N CYS A 107 6.48 -4.62 2.21
CA CYS A 107 7.68 -4.77 1.38
C CYS A 107 7.63 -5.98 0.44
N SER A 108 6.70 -6.91 0.61
CA SER A 108 6.52 -8.11 -0.20
C SER A 108 5.14 -8.12 -0.87
N PRO A 109 4.94 -8.89 -1.95
CA PRO A 109 3.60 -9.06 -2.52
C PRO A 109 2.58 -9.51 -1.48
N ILE A 110 1.36 -9.00 -1.57
CA ILE A 110 0.23 -9.31 -0.69
C ILE A 110 -1.03 -9.45 -1.55
N SER A 111 -1.98 -10.27 -1.12
CA SER A 111 -3.25 -10.40 -1.84
C SER A 111 -4.19 -9.22 -1.54
N LEU A 112 -5.07 -8.93 -2.49
CA LEU A 112 -6.08 -7.88 -2.32
C LEU A 112 -7.05 -8.21 -1.18
N GLU A 113 -7.39 -9.49 -1.01
CA GLU A 113 -8.27 -9.99 0.04
C GLU A 113 -7.66 -9.72 1.42
N GLU A 114 -6.36 -9.96 1.59
CA GLU A 114 -5.66 -9.70 2.85
C GLU A 114 -5.62 -8.20 3.18
N VAL A 115 -5.38 -7.33 2.18
CA VAL A 115 -5.43 -5.87 2.38
C VAL A 115 -6.82 -5.41 2.81
N LYS A 116 -7.86 -5.88 2.12
CA LYS A 116 -9.26 -5.57 2.48
C LYS A 116 -9.61 -6.07 3.88
N SER A 117 -9.22 -7.30 4.19
CA SER A 117 -9.46 -7.89 5.50
C SER A 117 -8.79 -7.09 6.61
N ARG A 118 -7.52 -6.68 6.46
CA ARG A 118 -6.83 -5.84 7.44
C ARG A 118 -7.53 -4.50 7.64
N ASN A 119 -7.91 -3.82 6.56
CA ASN A 119 -8.62 -2.55 6.65
C ASN A 119 -9.93 -2.69 7.45
N LEU A 120 -10.73 -3.73 7.17
CA LEU A 120 -11.96 -4.01 7.88
C LEU A 120 -11.74 -4.37 9.36
N ASP A 121 -10.71 -5.17 9.64
CA ASP A 121 -10.41 -5.60 11.01
C ASP A 121 -9.98 -4.41 11.87
N TYR A 122 -9.11 -3.54 11.40
CA TYR A 122 -8.74 -2.33 12.13
C TYR A 122 -9.90 -1.32 12.25
N GLN A 123 -10.74 -1.22 11.21
CA GLN A 123 -11.94 -0.38 11.26
C GLN A 123 -12.92 -0.79 12.36
N LYS A 124 -13.07 -2.11 12.64
CA LYS A 124 -13.88 -2.62 13.77
C LYS A 124 -13.40 -2.08 15.12
N LEU A 125 -12.11 -1.79 15.25
CA LEU A 125 -11.49 -1.19 16.43
C LEU A 125 -11.49 0.34 16.41
N GLY A 126 -12.11 0.97 15.41
CA GLY A 126 -12.13 2.41 15.22
C GLY A 126 -10.76 3.00 14.81
N LEU A 127 -9.89 2.16 14.23
CA LEU A 127 -8.56 2.57 13.75
C LEU A 127 -8.57 2.76 12.24
N SER A 128 -7.93 3.83 11.77
CA SER A 128 -7.68 4.09 10.35
C SER A 128 -6.32 3.55 9.92
N VAL A 129 -6.23 2.96 8.73
CA VAL A 129 -4.98 2.35 8.24
C VAL A 129 -4.30 3.26 7.23
N ILE A 130 -3.00 3.45 7.41
CA ILE A 130 -2.10 4.08 6.43
C ILE A 130 -1.14 2.99 5.94
N TRP A 131 -1.14 2.74 4.64
CA TRP A 131 -0.25 1.77 4.02
C TRP A 131 1.05 2.43 3.57
N ILE A 132 2.19 1.82 3.92
CA ILE A 132 3.52 2.21 3.42
C ILE A 132 4.01 1.09 2.50
N LEU A 133 4.02 1.35 1.21
CA LEU A 133 4.34 0.37 0.16
C LEU A 133 5.79 0.55 -0.30
N HIS A 134 6.57 -0.52 -0.28
CA HIS A 134 7.96 -0.45 -0.74
C HIS A 134 8.02 -0.51 -2.28
N GLU A 135 8.69 0.48 -2.90
CA GLU A 135 8.73 0.64 -4.36
C GLU A 135 9.33 -0.57 -5.12
N LYS A 136 10.14 -1.40 -4.47
CA LYS A 136 10.71 -2.62 -5.07
C LYS A 136 9.64 -3.58 -5.62
N ASN A 137 8.49 -3.68 -4.95
CA ASN A 137 7.40 -4.57 -5.33
C ASN A 137 6.11 -3.82 -5.69
N PHE A 138 6.08 -2.53 -5.40
CA PHE A 138 4.98 -1.62 -5.72
C PHE A 138 5.55 -0.43 -6.49
N ASN A 139 4.69 0.45 -6.99
CA ASN A 139 5.13 1.60 -7.81
C ASN A 139 5.85 1.19 -9.12
N GLN A 140 5.50 0.03 -9.66
CA GLN A 140 6.04 -0.47 -10.93
C GLN A 140 5.17 -0.02 -12.12
N SER A 141 5.67 -0.18 -13.35
CA SER A 141 4.92 0.14 -14.57
C SER A 141 3.63 -0.68 -14.71
N LYS A 142 3.67 -1.95 -14.27
CA LYS A 142 2.48 -2.81 -14.17
C LYS A 142 1.90 -2.65 -12.77
N VAL A 143 0.65 -2.24 -12.72
CA VAL A 143 -0.07 -1.98 -11.48
C VAL A 143 -0.67 -3.27 -10.95
N SER A 144 -0.46 -3.55 -9.67
CA SER A 144 -1.11 -4.65 -8.99
C SER A 144 -2.56 -4.32 -8.63
N ALA A 145 -3.39 -5.34 -8.43
CA ALA A 145 -4.76 -5.13 -7.94
C ALA A 145 -4.80 -4.47 -6.55
N VAL A 146 -3.74 -4.64 -5.76
CA VAL A 146 -3.56 -3.98 -4.47
C VAL A 146 -3.34 -2.47 -4.64
N GLU A 147 -2.44 -2.06 -5.54
CA GLU A 147 -2.20 -0.64 -5.79
C GLU A 147 -3.42 0.05 -6.38
N ASP A 148 -4.14 -0.62 -7.30
CA ASP A 148 -5.38 -0.10 -7.87
C ASP A 148 -6.45 0.14 -6.78
N PHE A 149 -6.62 -0.81 -5.87
CA PHE A 149 -7.51 -0.65 -4.72
C PHE A 149 -7.06 0.46 -3.77
N LEU A 150 -5.76 0.52 -3.47
CA LEU A 150 -5.21 1.49 -2.52
C LEU A 150 -5.21 2.92 -3.05
N GLN A 151 -5.45 3.17 -4.35
CA GLN A 151 -5.67 4.54 -4.87
C GLN A 151 -6.79 5.29 -4.14
N SER A 152 -7.83 4.56 -3.69
CA SER A 152 -8.95 5.13 -2.95
C SER A 152 -8.77 5.06 -1.42
N THR A 153 -7.59 4.68 -0.94
CA THR A 153 -7.27 4.58 0.48
C THR A 153 -5.98 5.32 0.83
N HIS A 154 -5.75 5.53 2.11
CA HIS A 154 -4.58 6.26 2.57
C HIS A 154 -3.31 5.40 2.42
N HIS A 155 -2.42 5.78 1.49
CA HIS A 155 -1.16 5.08 1.28
C HIS A 155 -0.04 6.02 0.81
N TYR A 156 1.18 5.61 1.10
CA TYR A 156 2.44 6.24 0.66
C TYR A 156 3.39 5.18 0.14
N PHE A 157 4.44 5.61 -0.54
CA PHE A 157 5.54 4.74 -0.98
C PHE A 157 6.80 4.99 -0.16
N THR A 158 7.71 4.02 -0.19
CA THR A 158 9.06 4.15 0.39
C THR A 158 10.10 3.43 -0.45
N ASN A 159 11.30 4.02 -0.50
CA ASN A 159 12.49 3.40 -1.11
C ASN A 159 13.55 3.06 -0.05
N MET A 160 13.15 2.98 1.22
CA MET A 160 14.07 2.75 2.34
C MET A 160 14.78 1.40 2.22
N ASP A 161 16.11 1.42 2.26
CA ASP A 161 16.94 0.24 2.16
C ASP A 161 17.12 -0.50 3.50
N ALA A 162 17.89 -1.61 3.48
CA ALA A 162 18.19 -2.41 4.66
C ALA A 162 19.03 -1.67 5.71
N ASN A 163 19.67 -0.56 5.37
CA ASN A 163 20.47 0.28 6.27
C ASN A 163 19.64 1.43 6.88
N GLY A 164 18.38 1.58 6.44
CA GLY A 164 17.49 2.66 6.87
C GLY A 164 17.72 3.97 6.10
N LEU A 165 18.40 3.91 4.96
CA LEU A 165 18.55 5.04 4.04
C LEU A 165 17.40 5.04 3.06
N GLY A 166 16.77 6.20 2.89
CA GLY A 166 15.63 6.38 2.01
C GLY A 166 14.61 7.37 2.59
N VAL A 167 13.48 7.47 1.91
CA VAL A 167 12.40 8.40 2.26
C VAL A 167 11.05 7.71 2.18
N ILE A 168 10.06 8.28 2.84
CA ILE A 168 8.64 8.02 2.57
C ILE A 168 8.13 9.17 1.72
N TYR A 169 7.35 8.84 0.68
CA TYR A 169 6.87 9.83 -0.27
C TYR A 169 5.46 9.52 -0.75
N ASP A 170 4.75 10.56 -1.14
CA ASP A 170 3.48 10.48 -1.83
C ASP A 170 3.69 10.60 -3.35
N GLN A 171 2.78 10.06 -4.13
CA GLN A 171 2.83 10.14 -5.58
C GLN A 171 1.41 10.08 -6.14
N PHE A 172 1.16 10.91 -7.14
CA PHE A 172 -0.07 10.84 -7.89
C PHE A 172 0.12 10.05 -9.18
N ASP A 173 -0.69 9.05 -9.36
CA ASP A 173 -0.65 8.15 -10.50
C ASP A 173 -1.97 8.12 -11.27
N LEU A 174 -1.88 7.91 -12.56
CA LEU A 174 -3.03 7.55 -13.40
C LEU A 174 -2.80 6.16 -13.99
N PHE A 175 -3.83 5.33 -13.89
CA PHE A 175 -3.79 3.95 -14.40
C PHE A 175 -4.73 3.79 -15.58
N ASP A 176 -4.32 2.96 -16.54
CA ASP A 176 -5.17 2.48 -17.62
C ASP A 176 -4.87 1.01 -17.89
N LYS A 177 -5.90 0.16 -17.84
CA LYS A 177 -5.81 -1.29 -18.10
C LYS A 177 -4.67 -1.99 -17.35
N GLY A 178 -4.49 -1.65 -16.07
CA GLY A 178 -3.45 -2.25 -15.23
C GLY A 178 -2.04 -1.76 -15.52
N LYS A 179 -1.88 -0.63 -16.22
CA LYS A 179 -0.61 0.03 -16.46
C LYS A 179 -0.62 1.44 -15.88
N ARG A 180 0.49 1.83 -15.28
CA ARG A 180 0.73 3.20 -14.86
C ARG A 180 1.08 4.03 -16.10
N ILE A 181 0.15 4.92 -16.50
CA ILE A 181 0.30 5.77 -17.69
C ILE A 181 0.86 7.15 -17.38
N PHE A 182 0.79 7.54 -16.13
CA PHE A 182 1.37 8.79 -15.63
C PHE A 182 1.75 8.63 -14.17
N SER A 183 2.87 9.25 -13.78
CA SER A 183 3.31 9.44 -12.40
C SER A 183 3.78 10.87 -12.21
N SER A 184 3.37 11.49 -11.13
CA SER A 184 3.96 12.76 -10.70
C SER A 184 5.39 12.53 -10.21
N LYS A 185 6.14 13.63 -10.01
CA LYS A 185 7.35 13.55 -9.19
C LYS A 185 6.98 13.12 -7.78
N PRO A 186 7.85 12.37 -7.07
CA PRO A 186 7.65 12.03 -5.68
C PRO A 186 7.55 13.29 -4.80
N PHE A 187 6.57 13.32 -3.91
CA PHE A 187 6.42 14.33 -2.86
C PHE A 187 6.97 13.73 -1.57
N ILE A 188 8.18 14.14 -1.16
CA ILE A 188 8.78 13.64 0.08
C ILE A 188 7.96 14.16 1.25
N ILE A 189 7.48 13.27 2.10
CA ILE A 189 6.65 13.63 3.24
C ILE A 189 7.49 13.80 4.51
N ASP A 190 7.12 14.78 5.32
CA ASP A 190 7.62 14.92 6.69
C ASP A 190 6.64 14.24 7.66
N VAL A 191 6.95 13.01 8.06
CA VAL A 191 6.09 12.23 8.96
C VAL A 191 5.99 12.80 10.38
N LYS A 192 6.85 13.76 10.77
CA LYS A 192 6.77 14.45 12.07
C LYS A 192 5.53 15.33 12.16
N GLN A 193 5.14 15.91 11.04
CA GLN A 193 4.07 16.87 10.96
C GLN A 193 2.90 16.28 10.18
N PHE A 194 1.86 15.89 10.90
CA PHE A 194 0.63 15.46 10.26
C PHE A 194 -0.58 16.15 10.85
N PHE A 195 -1.58 16.36 10.01
CA PHE A 195 -2.73 17.21 10.26
C PHE A 195 -4.01 16.45 9.98
N GLN A 196 -5.07 16.79 10.69
CA GLN A 196 -6.41 16.32 10.37
C GLN A 196 -6.84 16.96 9.04
N ASN A 197 -7.43 16.15 8.18
CA ASN A 197 -7.90 16.64 6.89
C ASN A 197 -9.32 17.20 7.03
N ASP A 198 -9.40 18.50 7.19
CA ASP A 198 -10.63 19.31 7.18
C ASP A 198 -10.88 19.95 5.80
N TYR A 199 -10.21 19.43 4.77
CA TYR A 199 -10.25 20.01 3.42
C TYR A 199 -11.64 19.87 2.81
N ILE A 200 -12.36 21.01 2.78
CA ILE A 200 -13.59 21.14 1.99
C ILE A 200 -13.18 21.45 0.56
N ILE A 201 -13.48 20.51 -0.34
CA ILE A 201 -13.17 20.65 -1.78
C ILE A 201 -13.98 21.82 -2.33
N LYS A 202 -13.39 23.00 -2.35
CA LYS A 202 -14.00 24.22 -2.92
C LYS A 202 -13.81 24.32 -4.43
N ASN A 203 -12.85 23.59 -5.02
CA ASN A 203 -12.50 23.66 -6.44
C ASN A 203 -12.76 22.33 -7.15
N LEU A 204 -13.84 22.31 -7.95
CA LEU A 204 -14.23 21.17 -8.82
C LEU A 204 -13.29 20.95 -10.03
N THR A 205 -12.18 21.70 -10.12
CA THR A 205 -11.25 21.62 -11.26
C THR A 205 -10.19 20.53 -11.14
N LEU A 206 -10.09 19.87 -9.97
CA LEU A 206 -9.14 18.78 -9.76
C LEU A 206 -9.63 17.49 -10.43
N PRO A 207 -8.70 16.65 -10.94
CA PRO A 207 -9.06 15.35 -11.50
C PRO A 207 -9.79 14.47 -10.50
N SER A 208 -10.78 13.72 -10.99
CA SER A 208 -11.60 12.83 -10.15
C SER A 208 -10.79 11.89 -9.24
N PRO A 209 -9.69 11.23 -9.70
CA PRO A 209 -8.87 10.38 -8.83
C PRO A 209 -8.19 11.16 -7.69
N LEU A 210 -7.77 12.40 -7.94
CA LEU A 210 -7.17 13.24 -6.90
C LEU A 210 -8.21 13.72 -5.89
N LEU A 211 -9.40 14.09 -6.36
CA LEU A 211 -10.53 14.43 -5.48
C LEU A 211 -10.90 13.24 -4.58
N GLN A 212 -10.94 12.04 -5.14
CA GLN A 212 -11.22 10.82 -4.39
C GLN A 212 -10.14 10.56 -3.34
N LYS A 213 -8.85 10.69 -3.71
CA LYS A 213 -7.72 10.56 -2.76
C LYS A 213 -7.86 11.55 -1.61
N ILE A 214 -8.08 12.83 -1.90
CA ILE A 214 -8.23 13.89 -0.88
C ILE A 214 -9.42 13.60 0.04
N SER A 215 -10.56 13.20 -0.49
CA SER A 215 -11.77 12.96 0.29
C SER A 215 -11.72 11.69 1.15
N SER A 216 -10.91 10.71 0.76
CA SER A 216 -10.80 9.43 1.47
C SER A 216 -9.80 9.44 2.63
N GLN A 217 -8.93 10.46 2.73
CA GLN A 217 -7.87 10.51 3.72
C GLN A 217 -8.27 11.39 4.92
N PRO A 218 -8.44 10.83 6.14
CA PRO A 218 -8.79 11.60 7.32
C PRO A 218 -7.64 12.46 7.86
N TYR A 219 -6.41 12.14 7.45
CA TYR A 219 -5.18 12.85 7.82
C TYR A 219 -4.30 13.06 6.60
N PHE A 220 -3.36 13.99 6.70
CA PHE A 220 -2.31 14.21 5.70
C PHE A 220 -1.02 14.63 6.38
N PHE A 221 0.11 14.38 5.71
CA PHE A 221 1.43 14.79 6.19
C PHE A 221 1.92 16.05 5.48
N LYS A 222 2.77 16.81 6.15
CA LYS A 222 3.45 17.93 5.50
C LYS A 222 4.26 17.41 4.31
N GLY A 223 4.10 18.09 3.18
CA GLY A 223 4.78 17.75 1.93
C GLY A 223 4.07 16.71 1.09
N ASP A 224 2.96 16.12 1.52
CA ASP A 224 2.17 15.22 0.66
C ASP A 224 1.32 16.00 -0.37
N ILE A 225 0.62 15.26 -1.20
CA ILE A 225 -0.21 15.86 -2.27
C ILE A 225 -1.32 16.75 -1.71
N ILE A 226 -1.89 16.43 -0.54
CA ILE A 226 -2.95 17.21 0.06
C ILE A 226 -2.39 18.53 0.59
N ASP A 227 -1.25 18.47 1.29
CA ASP A 227 -0.54 19.66 1.77
C ASP A 227 -0.14 20.56 0.59
N TYR A 228 0.38 19.94 -0.49
CA TYR A 228 0.71 20.67 -1.72
C TYR A 228 -0.52 21.30 -2.36
N CYS A 229 -1.67 20.62 -2.41
CA CYS A 229 -2.91 21.17 -2.95
C CYS A 229 -3.50 22.31 -2.09
N LYS A 230 -3.20 22.33 -0.78
CA LYS A 230 -3.59 23.42 0.14
C LYS A 230 -2.67 24.62 0.03
N SER A 231 -1.43 24.46 -0.41
CA SER A 231 -0.48 25.55 -0.53
C SER A 231 -0.85 26.48 -1.69
N GLU A 232 -0.63 27.80 -1.51
CA GLU A 232 -0.83 28.80 -2.59
C GLU A 232 0.12 28.60 -3.78
N GLN A 233 1.19 27.80 -3.59
CA GLN A 233 2.15 27.45 -4.62
C GLN A 233 1.66 26.34 -5.56
N PHE A 234 0.46 25.81 -5.34
CA PHE A 234 -0.14 24.84 -6.23
C PHE A 234 -0.38 25.46 -7.60
N SER A 235 0.61 25.30 -8.48
CA SER A 235 0.46 25.59 -9.89
C SER A 235 -0.46 24.55 -10.51
N GLN A 236 -1.77 24.73 -10.37
CA GLN A 236 -2.79 23.94 -11.06
C GLN A 236 -2.48 23.80 -12.55
N ILE A 237 -1.79 24.78 -13.12
CA ILE A 237 -1.46 24.88 -14.54
C ILE A 237 -0.59 23.71 -14.99
N THR A 238 0.50 23.38 -14.29
CA THR A 238 1.43 22.31 -14.71
C THR A 238 0.82 20.93 -14.57
N PHE A 239 0.08 20.71 -13.50
CA PHE A 239 -0.57 19.44 -13.23
C PHE A 239 -1.77 19.21 -14.18
N ILE A 240 -2.61 20.24 -14.38
CA ILE A 240 -3.73 20.20 -15.33
C ILE A 240 -3.23 20.08 -16.77
N GLN A 241 -2.12 20.73 -17.12
CA GLN A 241 -1.49 20.57 -18.45
C GLN A 241 -0.99 19.13 -18.66
N ALA A 242 -0.33 18.53 -17.68
CA ALA A 242 0.09 17.13 -17.76
C ALA A 242 -1.11 16.20 -17.97
N LEU A 243 -2.22 16.43 -17.26
CA LEU A 243 -3.46 15.65 -17.42
C LEU A 243 -4.11 15.85 -18.77
N LYS A 244 -4.17 17.09 -19.29
CA LYS A 244 -4.67 17.37 -20.65
C LYS A 244 -3.85 16.66 -21.72
N ILE A 245 -2.51 16.59 -21.57
CA ILE A 245 -1.63 15.84 -22.46
C ILE A 245 -1.96 14.34 -22.41
N ILE A 246 -2.23 13.78 -21.22
CA ILE A 246 -2.59 12.37 -21.08
C ILE A 246 -3.98 12.10 -21.67
N GLU A 247 -4.96 12.95 -21.41
CA GLU A 247 -6.29 12.84 -22.01
C GLU A 247 -6.26 12.93 -23.52
N SER A 248 -5.41 13.78 -24.07
CA SER A 248 -5.23 13.91 -25.53
C SER A 248 -4.57 12.67 -26.15
N ARG A 249 -3.79 11.90 -25.38
CA ARG A 249 -3.15 10.65 -25.82
C ARG A 249 -4.06 9.43 -25.71
N LYS A 250 -5.18 9.52 -24.96
CA LYS A 250 -6.18 8.44 -24.97
C LYS A 250 -6.72 8.34 -26.39
N PRO A 251 -6.70 7.15 -27.02
CA PRO A 251 -7.34 6.98 -28.32
C PRO A 251 -8.79 7.45 -28.15
N LYS A 252 -9.19 8.42 -28.99
CA LYS A 252 -10.61 8.86 -29.01
C LYS A 252 -11.43 7.61 -29.11
N LYS A 253 -12.33 7.36 -28.13
CA LYS A 253 -13.29 6.28 -28.23
C LYS A 253 -14.02 6.49 -29.55
N ILE A 254 -13.69 5.67 -30.54
CA ILE A 254 -14.46 5.63 -31.77
C ILE A 254 -15.84 5.14 -31.34
N THR A 255 -16.75 6.04 -31.11
CA THR A 255 -18.16 5.74 -30.95
C THR A 255 -18.63 5.24 -32.31
N ILE A 256 -18.42 3.94 -32.55
CA ILE A 256 -19.06 3.29 -33.69
C ILE A 256 -20.57 3.49 -33.44
N PRO A 257 -21.28 4.22 -34.32
CA PRO A 257 -22.70 4.39 -34.15
C PRO A 257 -23.35 3.04 -33.91
N LEU A 258 -24.27 2.95 -32.95
CA LEU A 258 -24.93 1.68 -32.57
C LEU A 258 -25.48 0.94 -33.79
N PHE A 259 -25.90 1.69 -34.78
CA PHE A 259 -26.33 1.22 -36.09
C PHE A 259 -25.23 0.45 -36.85
N LEU A 260 -23.98 0.95 -36.89
CA LEU A 260 -22.86 0.24 -37.54
C LEU A 260 -22.46 -1.01 -36.76
N LEU A 261 -22.53 -0.98 -35.43
CA LEU A 261 -22.31 -2.17 -34.60
C LEU A 261 -23.40 -3.24 -34.82
N GLN A 262 -24.67 -2.84 -35.04
CA GLN A 262 -25.76 -3.74 -35.37
C GLN A 262 -25.60 -4.33 -36.77
N LEU A 263 -25.17 -3.52 -37.75
CA LEU A 263 -24.84 -3.99 -39.08
C LEU A 263 -23.70 -4.98 -39.08
N PHE A 264 -22.63 -4.70 -38.35
CA PHE A 264 -21.48 -5.60 -38.18
C PHE A 264 -21.90 -6.94 -37.55
N LYS A 265 -22.70 -6.90 -36.48
CA LYS A 265 -23.26 -8.11 -35.87
C LYS A 265 -24.13 -8.89 -36.81
N ARG A 266 -24.97 -8.21 -37.62
CA ARG A 266 -25.95 -8.85 -38.50
C ARG A 266 -25.30 -9.45 -39.74
N TYR A 267 -24.41 -8.74 -40.40
CA TYR A 267 -23.86 -9.09 -41.72
C TYR A 267 -22.50 -9.78 -41.68
N ILE A 268 -21.75 -9.67 -40.60
CA ILE A 268 -20.42 -10.28 -40.45
C ILE A 268 -20.40 -11.36 -39.38
N MET A 269 -20.76 -11.03 -38.16
CA MET A 269 -20.63 -12.01 -37.05
C MET A 269 -21.64 -13.16 -37.14
N ARG A 270 -22.89 -12.92 -37.54
CA ARG A 270 -23.90 -14.00 -37.69
C ARG A 270 -23.56 -14.99 -38.80
N PRO A 271 -23.25 -14.57 -40.04
CA PRO A 271 -22.84 -15.52 -41.09
C PRO A 271 -21.59 -16.30 -40.74
N CYS A 272 -20.54 -15.66 -40.13
CA CYS A 272 -19.32 -16.35 -39.69
C CYS A 272 -19.62 -17.42 -38.64
N ARG A 273 -20.54 -17.16 -37.70
CA ARG A 273 -20.95 -18.11 -36.68
C ARG A 273 -21.72 -19.30 -37.25
N ILE A 274 -22.57 -19.05 -38.20
CA ILE A 274 -23.34 -20.09 -38.92
C ILE A 274 -22.37 -20.97 -39.71
N PHE A 275 -21.42 -20.34 -40.43
CA PHE A 275 -20.41 -21.04 -41.22
C PHE A 275 -19.51 -21.91 -40.35
N LEU A 276 -19.04 -21.40 -39.20
CA LEU A 276 -18.25 -22.16 -38.21
C LEU A 276 -19.04 -23.36 -37.65
N ASN A 277 -20.30 -23.19 -37.33
CA ASN A 277 -21.14 -24.29 -36.84
C ASN A 277 -21.30 -25.40 -37.91
N ILE A 278 -21.51 -25.01 -39.18
CA ILE A 278 -21.62 -25.98 -40.31
C ILE A 278 -20.29 -26.73 -40.50
N LEU A 279 -19.14 -26.06 -40.33
CA LEU A 279 -17.84 -26.70 -40.43
C LEU A 279 -17.59 -27.65 -39.26
N LEU A 280 -18.02 -27.30 -38.06
CA LEU A 280 -17.89 -28.16 -36.88
C LEU A 280 -18.79 -29.40 -36.97
N GLU A 281 -20.01 -29.27 -37.46
CA GLU A 281 -20.92 -30.42 -37.71
C GLU A 281 -20.38 -31.38 -38.78
N LYS A 282 -19.68 -30.86 -39.81
CA LYS A 282 -19.04 -31.71 -40.82
C LYS A 282 -17.74 -32.36 -40.35
N ALA A 283 -17.14 -31.87 -39.32
CA ALA A 283 -15.90 -32.46 -38.74
C ALA A 283 -16.17 -33.54 -37.68
N THR A 284 -17.44 -33.73 -37.31
CA THR A 284 -17.91 -34.71 -36.35
C THR A 284 -18.65 -35.91 -36.98
N LEU A 285 -18.76 -35.95 -38.31
CA LEU A 285 -19.18 -37.08 -39.15
C LEU A 285 -17.94 -37.72 -39.84
#